data_e28d5d136c830c1cd8515ca080c38dd4
#
_entry.id   e28d5d136c830c1cd8515ca080c38dd4
#
_cell.length_a   1.000
_cell.length_b   1.000
_cell.length_c   1.000
_cell.angle_alpha   90.00
_cell.angle_beta   90.00
_cell.angle_gamma   90.00
#
_symmetry.space_group_name_H-M   'P 1'
#
loop_
_entity.id
_entity.type
_entity.pdbx_description
1 polymer ?
#
loop_
_entity_poly.entity_id
_entity_poly.type
_entity_poly.pdbx_seq_one_letter_code
_entity_poly.pdbx_strand_id
1 'polypeptide(L)' 'MKVKEINELETKDLNEKLEQAEVQLRQMKLNHQISPLEDSSKLKAMRRDIARMKTVLRQRELNK' A
#
# COMPACT_ATOMS: atom_id res chain seq x y z
N MET A 1 -6.19 4.90 -1.51
CA MET A 1 -7.34 4.08 -1.07
C MET A 1 -7.93 4.66 0.20
N LYS A 2 -9.24 4.65 0.28
CA LYS A 2 -9.92 5.09 1.50
C LYS A 2 -9.96 3.93 2.52
N VAL A 3 -9.90 4.26 3.80
CA VAL A 3 -9.95 3.24 4.86
C VAL A 3 -11.22 2.39 4.75
N LYS A 4 -12.33 2.98 4.36
CA LYS A 4 -13.60 2.27 4.17
C LYS A 4 -13.47 1.16 3.12
N GLU A 5 -12.81 1.43 2.01
CA GLU A 5 -12.59 0.44 0.96
C GLU A 5 -11.72 -0.71 1.46
N ILE A 6 -10.70 -0.39 2.24
CA ILE A 6 -9.81 -1.39 2.83
C ILE A 6 -10.59 -2.29 3.80
N ASN A 7 -11.46 -1.70 4.61
CA ASN A 7 -12.25 -2.45 5.59
C ASN A 7 -13.28 -3.40 4.96
N GLU A 8 -13.72 -3.11 3.75
CA GLU A 8 -14.67 -3.96 3.02
C GLU A 8 -14.02 -5.20 2.40
N LEU A 9 -12.70 -5.23 2.28
CA LEU A 9 -11.97 -6.35 1.69
C LEU A 9 -11.81 -7.49 2.69
N GLU A 10 -11.87 -8.73 2.17
CA GLU A 10 -11.50 -9.89 2.95
C GLU A 10 -10.01 -9.89 3.23
N THR A 11 -9.60 -10.54 4.32
CA THR A 11 -8.19 -10.59 4.73
C THR A 11 -7.29 -11.12 3.62
N LYS A 12 -7.73 -12.16 2.92
CA LYS A 12 -6.97 -12.73 1.81
C LYS A 12 -6.77 -11.72 0.68
N ASP A 13 -7.84 -11.04 0.28
CA ASP A 13 -7.78 -10.03 -0.78
C ASP A 13 -6.92 -8.84 -0.36
N LEU A 14 -7.03 -8.46 0.90
CA LEU A 14 -6.22 -7.37 1.44
C LEU A 14 -4.74 -7.70 1.42
N ASN A 15 -4.37 -8.94 1.79
CA ASN A 15 -2.98 -9.41 1.72
C ASN A 15 -2.46 -9.38 0.29
N GLU A 16 -3.25 -9.81 -0.68
CA GLU A 16 -2.86 -9.79 -2.08
C GLU A 16 -2.64 -8.36 -2.58
N LYS A 17 -3.55 -7.45 -2.24
CA LYS A 17 -3.41 -6.03 -2.61
C LYS A 17 -2.18 -5.40 -1.97
N LEU A 18 -1.92 -5.72 -0.72
CA LEU A 18 -0.74 -5.22 -0.01
C LEU A 18 0.54 -5.69 -0.71
N GLU A 19 0.61 -6.96 -1.05
CA GLU A 19 1.78 -7.52 -1.75
C GLU A 19 1.99 -6.83 -3.09
N GLN A 20 0.92 -6.68 -3.89
CA GLN A 20 1.00 -5.98 -5.18
C GLN A 20 1.43 -4.52 -5.01
N ALA A 21 0.89 -3.84 -4.00
CA ALA A 21 1.25 -2.45 -3.73
C ALA A 21 2.71 -2.31 -3.33
N GLU A 22 3.23 -3.23 -2.54
CA GLU A 22 4.65 -3.24 -2.16
C GLU A 22 5.57 -3.42 -3.37
N VAL A 23 5.20 -4.33 -4.28
CA VAL A 23 5.96 -4.54 -5.52
C VAL A 23 5.94 -3.28 -6.38
N GLN A 24 4.78 -2.67 -6.55
CA GLN A 24 4.64 -1.42 -7.31
C GLN A 24 5.47 -0.30 -6.69
N LEU A 25 5.46 -0.19 -5.37
CA LEU A 25 6.25 0.84 -4.68
C LEU A 25 7.73 0.66 -4.94
N ARG A 26 8.23 -0.58 -4.89
CA ARG A 26 9.65 -0.86 -5.19
C ARG A 26 10.00 -0.45 -6.61
N GLN A 27 9.14 -0.77 -7.57
CA GLN A 27 9.35 -0.39 -8.97
C GLN A 27 9.34 1.12 -9.15
N MET A 28 8.42 1.80 -8.49
CA MET A 28 8.35 3.26 -8.56
C MET A 28 9.57 3.93 -7.94
N LYS A 29 10.06 3.39 -6.81
CA LYS A 29 11.29 3.89 -6.19
C LYS A 29 12.48 3.74 -7.13
N LEU A 30 12.60 2.58 -7.80
CA LEU A 30 13.66 2.33 -8.75
C LEU A 30 13.60 3.30 -9.91
N ASN A 31 12.41 3.49 -10.48
CA ASN A 31 12.19 4.44 -11.58
C ASN A 31 12.52 5.87 -11.16
N HIS A 32 12.19 6.25 -9.93
CA HIS A 32 12.49 7.57 -9.39
C HIS A 32 14.00 7.81 -9.27
N GLN A 33 14.77 6.77 -8.93
CA GLN A 33 16.23 6.85 -8.89
C GLN A 33 16.83 7.06 -10.27
N ILE A 34 16.22 6.41 -11.29
CA ILE A 34 16.68 6.54 -12.68
C ILE A 34 16.26 7.89 -13.27
N SER A 35 15.08 8.37 -12.90
CA SER A 35 14.46 9.57 -13.46
C SER A 35 13.95 10.48 -12.33
N PRO A 36 14.84 11.22 -11.65
CA PRO A 36 14.44 12.00 -10.47
C PRO A 36 13.49 13.17 -10.77
N LEU A 37 13.18 13.42 -12.03
CA LEU A 37 12.25 14.48 -12.42
C LEU A 37 10.79 14.06 -12.29
N GLU A 38 10.51 12.78 -12.03
CA GLU A 38 9.15 12.33 -11.82
C GLU A 38 8.58 12.80 -10.49
N ASP A 39 7.25 13.00 -10.47
CA ASP A 39 6.53 13.49 -9.31
C ASP A 39 6.57 12.47 -8.15
N SER A 40 7.12 12.89 -7.00
CA SER A 40 7.20 12.05 -5.82
C SER A 40 5.87 11.91 -5.08
N SER A 41 4.83 12.66 -5.47
CA SER A 41 3.53 12.58 -4.80
C SER A 41 2.90 11.20 -4.91
N LYS A 42 3.10 10.50 -6.03
CA LYS A 42 2.63 9.14 -6.21
C LYS A 42 3.29 8.17 -5.24
N LEU A 43 4.58 8.33 -5.00
CA LEU A 43 5.31 7.50 -4.03
C LEU A 43 4.76 7.70 -2.62
N LYS A 44 4.49 8.95 -2.25
CA LYS A 44 3.92 9.28 -0.93
C LYS A 44 2.53 8.67 -0.77
N ALA A 45 1.70 8.78 -1.81
CA ALA A 45 0.35 8.22 -1.81
C ALA A 45 0.39 6.70 -1.64
N MET A 46 1.26 6.01 -2.36
CA MET A 46 1.40 4.56 -2.26
C MET A 46 1.90 4.12 -0.89
N ARG A 47 2.87 4.83 -0.34
CA ARG A 47 3.37 4.54 1.01
C ARG A 47 2.26 4.66 2.04
N ARG A 48 1.42 5.69 1.91
CA ARG A 48 0.28 5.92 2.80
C ARG A 48 -0.74 4.79 2.69
N ASP A 49 -1.08 4.38 1.47
CA ASP A 49 -2.01 3.27 1.24
C ASP A 49 -1.49 1.97 1.83
N ILE A 50 -0.21 1.67 1.64
CA ILE A 50 0.41 0.47 2.20
C ILE A 50 0.35 0.50 3.73
N ALA A 51 0.66 1.64 4.34
CA ALA A 51 0.59 1.79 5.79
C ALA A 51 -0.83 1.56 6.31
N ARG A 52 -1.84 2.07 5.61
CA ARG A 52 -3.25 1.86 5.99
C ARG A 52 -3.63 0.38 5.91
N MET A 53 -3.25 -0.30 4.84
CA MET A 53 -3.53 -1.72 4.69
C MET A 53 -2.87 -2.55 5.78
N LYS A 54 -1.61 -2.26 6.10
CA LYS A 54 -0.90 -2.92 7.20
C LYS A 54 -1.57 -2.69 8.53
N THR A 55 -2.02 -1.47 8.78
CA THR A 55 -2.71 -1.12 10.04
C THR A 55 -4.01 -1.91 10.18
N VAL A 56 -4.81 -1.99 9.12
CA VAL A 56 -6.07 -2.74 9.13
C VAL A 56 -5.81 -4.23 9.37
N LEU A 57 -4.83 -4.81 8.70
CA LEU A 57 -4.46 -6.21 8.91
C LEU A 57 -4.03 -6.49 10.34
N ARG A 58 -3.24 -5.59 10.90
CA ARG A 58 -2.78 -5.72 12.28
C ARG A 58 -3.94 -5.67 13.25
N GLN A 59 -4.88 -4.76 13.03
CA GLN A 59 -6.08 -4.65 13.88
C GLN A 59 -6.91 -5.93 13.81
N ARG A 60 -7.05 -6.53 12.63
CA ARG A 60 -7.77 -7.80 12.46
C ARG A 60 -7.12 -8.93 13.24
N GLU A 61 -5.80 -8.99 13.24
CA GLU A 61 -5.07 -9.99 14.01
C GLU A 61 -5.25 -9.80 15.50
N LEU A 62 -5.24 -8.56 15.97
CA LEU A 62 -5.40 -8.25 17.39
C LEU A 62 -6.82 -8.53 17.89
N ASN A 63 -7.81 -8.51 17.00
CA ASN A 63 -9.21 -8.69 17.34
C ASN A 63 -9.71 -10.13 17.15
N LYS A 64 -8.84 -11.07 16.92
CA LYS A 64 -9.22 -12.48 16.82
C LYS A 64 -9.64 -13.05 18.17
#